data_719bfd5834659b25c701ae82ee03a899
#
_entry.id   719bfd5834659b25c701ae82ee03a899
#
_cell.length_a   1.000
_cell.length_b   1.000
_cell.length_c   1.000
_cell.angle_alpha   90.00
_cell.angle_beta   90.00
_cell.angle_gamma   90.00
#
_symmetry.space_group_name_H-M   'P 1'
#
loop_
_entity.id
_entity.type
_entity.pdbx_description
1 polymer ?
#
loop_
_entity_poly.entity_id
_entity_poly.type
_entity_poly.pdbx_seq_one_letter_code
_entity_poly.pdbx_strand_id
1 'polypeptide(L)'
;MEYQCFRLHLHLEFLIILSLLAGITYCTHSFEVRSHKYITQAYFHRHDIMSDHNFQDFITNELTRTHTSCEIPQAKHNFIPKVSLLDRKLLGEGSHRRLTSFIKIKNQPQVSSCEAIVIERLPSGVFADPFELQHLTQRGVFSDAFVFGDTDLELPTVRANRSIVEVHMDLSRKNTNDFELKIELPLHARYAPLREGGYTRIKFGSPDLFLRCIIQGGPHNQNCIFSSTNDDVNITSNLSAILWEVPSGIIKHTKVVSMITFISAIVSAFSIFMACIFYSNTNSKQS
;
A
#
# COMPACT_ATOMS: atom_id res chain seq x y z
N MET A 1 43.00 -9.07 45.35
CA MET A 1 42.50 -9.37 43.96
C MET A 1 41.00 -9.13 43.79
N GLU A 2 40.17 -9.27 44.79
CA GLU A 2 38.70 -9.01 44.70
C GLU A 2 38.33 -7.54 44.47
N TYR A 3 39.05 -6.59 45.09
CA TYR A 3 38.74 -5.15 44.91
C TYR A 3 38.97 -4.61 43.50
N GLN A 4 39.89 -5.19 42.76
CA GLN A 4 40.12 -4.78 41.37
C GLN A 4 39.03 -5.32 40.41
N CYS A 5 38.51 -6.52 40.67
CA CYS A 5 37.44 -7.09 39.87
C CYS A 5 36.11 -6.34 40.05
N PHE A 6 35.80 -5.93 41.29
CA PHE A 6 34.60 -5.16 41.58
C PHE A 6 34.62 -3.75 40.92
N ARG A 7 35.79 -3.11 40.93
CA ARG A 7 35.96 -1.78 40.29
C ARG A 7 35.86 -1.87 38.77
N LEU A 8 36.32 -2.94 38.16
CA LEU A 8 36.23 -3.19 36.72
C LEU A 8 34.76 -3.42 36.31
N HIS A 9 34.01 -4.16 37.10
CA HIS A 9 32.60 -4.43 36.85
C HIS A 9 31.75 -3.15 36.92
N LEU A 10 32.00 -2.30 37.91
CA LEU A 10 31.28 -1.02 38.07
C LEU A 10 31.56 -0.04 36.90
N HIS A 11 32.81 -0.03 36.40
CA HIS A 11 33.17 0.78 35.23
C HIS A 11 32.52 0.26 33.94
N LEU A 12 32.39 -1.04 33.79
CA LEU A 12 31.74 -1.65 32.62
C LEU A 12 30.25 -1.35 32.60
N GLU A 13 29.56 -1.48 33.74
CA GLU A 13 28.15 -1.15 33.85
C GLU A 13 27.89 0.37 33.61
N PHE A 14 28.77 1.25 34.11
CA PHE A 14 28.68 2.66 33.88
C PHE A 14 28.85 3.04 32.40
N LEU A 15 29.76 2.37 31.69
CA LEU A 15 29.95 2.58 30.23
C LEU A 15 28.75 2.05 29.42
N ILE A 16 28.13 0.94 29.83
CA ILE A 16 26.91 0.43 29.16
C ILE A 16 25.75 1.39 29.38
N ILE A 17 25.56 1.91 30.59
CA ILE A 17 24.51 2.89 30.87
C ILE A 17 24.78 4.19 30.08
N LEU A 18 26.03 4.65 29.99
CA LEU A 18 26.39 5.84 29.24
C LEU A 18 26.16 5.65 27.73
N SER A 19 26.43 4.46 27.19
CA SER A 19 26.18 4.14 25.78
C SER A 19 24.68 4.04 25.47
N LEU A 20 23.88 3.52 26.40
CA LEU A 20 22.42 3.50 26.29
C LEU A 20 21.81 4.91 26.35
N LEU A 21 22.30 5.78 27.24
CA LEU A 21 21.88 7.17 27.33
C LEU A 21 22.31 7.97 26.10
N ALA A 22 23.50 7.76 25.55
CA ALA A 22 23.94 8.36 24.29
C ALA A 22 23.11 7.88 23.11
N GLY A 23 22.70 6.61 23.06
CA GLY A 23 21.78 6.08 22.05
C GLY A 23 20.40 6.72 22.09
N ILE A 24 19.90 7.04 23.30
CA ILE A 24 18.60 7.72 23.49
C ILE A 24 18.68 9.18 23.03
N THR A 25 19.81 9.87 23.25
CA THR A 25 19.97 11.27 22.80
C THR A 25 20.11 11.40 21.29
N TYR A 26 20.60 10.39 20.58
CA TYR A 26 20.64 10.42 19.11
C TYR A 26 19.28 10.17 18.45
N CYS A 27 18.29 9.65 19.18
CA CYS A 27 16.95 9.38 18.64
C CYS A 27 15.99 10.58 18.71
N THR A 28 16.39 11.72 19.33
CA THR A 28 15.52 12.90 19.48
C THR A 28 15.84 14.05 18.52
N HIS A 29 16.73 13.87 17.55
CA HIS A 29 17.06 14.94 16.61
C HIS A 29 16.50 14.66 15.22
N SER A 30 15.63 15.56 14.85
CA SER A 30 14.99 15.87 13.56
C SER A 30 13.57 15.32 13.39
N PHE A 31 12.65 15.80 14.21
CA PHE A 31 11.30 16.02 13.73
C PHE A 31 11.30 17.32 12.91
N GLU A 32 12.05 17.30 11.81
CA GLU A 32 11.91 18.29 10.77
C GLU A 32 10.52 18.08 10.17
N VAL A 33 9.71 19.12 10.11
CA VAL A 33 8.45 19.17 9.39
C VAL A 33 8.76 18.92 7.90
N ARG A 34 9.03 17.67 7.54
CA ARG A 34 8.99 17.24 6.15
C ARG A 34 7.58 17.52 5.67
N SER A 35 7.43 18.47 4.79
CA SER A 35 6.27 18.58 3.91
C SER A 35 5.87 17.15 3.52
N HIS A 36 4.68 16.70 3.95
CA HIS A 36 4.25 15.31 3.77
C HIS A 36 4.34 14.99 2.28
N LYS A 37 5.27 14.12 1.90
CA LYS A 37 5.45 13.69 0.52
C LYS A 37 4.18 13.02 0.01
N TYR A 38 3.56 12.23 0.88
CA TYR A 38 2.36 11.44 0.58
C TYR A 38 1.11 12.08 1.19
N ILE A 39 0.07 12.16 0.39
CA ILE A 39 -1.26 12.65 0.82
C ILE A 39 -1.84 11.72 1.89
N THR A 40 -1.77 10.41 1.65
CA THR A 40 -2.30 9.39 2.55
C THR A 40 -1.60 9.36 3.91
N GLN A 41 -0.32 9.71 3.96
CA GLN A 41 0.42 9.82 5.23
C GLN A 41 -0.23 10.85 6.16
N ALA A 42 -0.64 12.00 5.64
CA ALA A 42 -1.31 13.04 6.43
C ALA A 42 -2.64 12.57 7.02
N TYR A 43 -3.37 11.71 6.31
CA TYR A 43 -4.58 11.07 6.83
C TYR A 43 -4.27 10.15 8.02
N PHE A 44 -3.31 9.22 7.87
CA PHE A 44 -2.97 8.25 8.91
C PHE A 44 -2.25 8.87 10.14
N HIS A 45 -1.79 10.11 10.06
CA HIS A 45 -1.37 10.84 11.27
C HIS A 45 -2.52 11.16 12.25
N ARG A 46 -3.76 11.11 11.77
CA ARG A 46 -4.97 11.47 12.55
C ARG A 46 -5.94 10.31 12.73
N HIS A 47 -5.81 9.27 11.92
CA HIS A 47 -6.72 8.14 11.89
C HIS A 47 -5.95 6.83 11.88
N ASP A 48 -6.22 5.95 12.82
CA ASP A 48 -5.55 4.65 12.93
C ASP A 48 -6.06 3.64 11.89
N ILE A 49 -7.30 3.83 11.40
CA ILE A 49 -7.98 2.89 10.52
C ILE A 49 -8.54 3.62 9.29
N MET A 50 -8.46 2.94 8.15
CA MET A 50 -9.03 3.43 6.90
C MET A 50 -10.56 3.34 6.93
N SER A 51 -11.23 4.50 6.76
CA SER A 51 -12.67 4.64 6.54
C SER A 51 -12.90 5.47 5.27
N ASP A 52 -13.78 4.99 4.36
CA ASP A 52 -14.08 5.73 3.13
C ASP A 52 -14.66 7.11 3.40
N HIS A 53 -15.55 7.21 4.39
CA HIS A 53 -16.15 8.49 4.78
C HIS A 53 -15.10 9.46 5.32
N ASN A 54 -14.32 9.04 6.31
CA ASN A 54 -13.28 9.90 6.92
C ASN A 54 -12.22 10.31 5.91
N PHE A 55 -11.85 9.41 5.01
CA PHE A 55 -10.87 9.70 3.96
C PHE A 55 -11.42 10.70 2.95
N GLN A 56 -12.70 10.56 2.57
CA GLN A 56 -13.36 11.51 1.68
C GLN A 56 -13.48 12.89 2.32
N ASP A 57 -13.84 12.96 3.59
CA ASP A 57 -13.90 14.21 4.35
C ASP A 57 -12.51 14.88 4.46
N PHE A 58 -11.46 14.08 4.68
CA PHE A 58 -10.09 14.55 4.67
C PHE A 58 -9.71 15.16 3.32
N ILE A 59 -9.98 14.48 2.20
CA ILE A 59 -9.72 15.00 0.86
C ILE A 59 -10.48 16.31 0.63
N THR A 60 -11.77 16.34 0.93
CA THR A 60 -12.65 17.47 0.58
C THR A 60 -12.38 18.69 1.46
N ASN A 61 -12.19 18.49 2.77
CA ASN A 61 -12.17 19.60 3.73
C ASN A 61 -10.77 20.06 4.13
N GLU A 62 -9.80 19.12 4.17
CA GLU A 62 -8.47 19.43 4.70
C GLU A 62 -7.45 19.60 3.58
N LEU A 63 -7.37 18.65 2.65
CA LEU A 63 -6.41 18.72 1.55
C LEU A 63 -6.69 19.93 0.65
N THR A 64 -7.96 20.19 0.36
CA THR A 64 -8.35 21.35 -0.43
C THR A 64 -8.00 22.66 0.26
N ARG A 65 -8.15 22.75 1.57
CA ARG A 65 -7.81 23.98 2.35
C ARG A 65 -6.32 24.23 2.46
N THR A 66 -5.52 23.20 2.65
CA THR A 66 -4.06 23.32 2.84
C THR A 66 -3.32 23.59 1.54
N HIS A 67 -3.87 23.18 0.40
CA HIS A 67 -3.24 23.31 -0.91
C HIS A 67 -3.87 24.38 -1.82
N THR A 68 -4.90 25.09 -1.36
CA THR A 68 -5.54 26.20 -2.09
C THR A 68 -4.71 27.51 -2.10
N SER A 69 -3.48 27.50 -1.61
CA SER A 69 -2.59 28.66 -1.73
C SER A 69 -2.04 28.89 -3.16
N CYS A 70 -2.53 28.12 -4.12
CA CYS A 70 -2.31 28.44 -5.53
C CYS A 70 -3.24 29.59 -5.93
N GLU A 71 -2.74 30.81 -5.86
CA GLU A 71 -3.41 31.99 -6.45
C GLU A 71 -3.42 31.83 -7.98
N ILE A 72 -4.35 31.03 -8.50
CA ILE A 72 -4.63 31.03 -9.92
C ILE A 72 -5.53 32.27 -10.19
N PRO A 73 -5.06 33.26 -10.94
CA PRO A 73 -5.90 34.40 -11.32
C PRO A 73 -7.20 33.89 -11.92
N GLN A 74 -8.35 34.42 -11.50
CA GLN A 74 -9.71 33.99 -11.93
C GLN A 74 -9.89 33.85 -13.43
N ALA A 75 -9.12 34.60 -14.23
CA ALA A 75 -9.11 34.53 -15.70
C ALA A 75 -8.46 33.21 -16.24
N LYS A 76 -7.89 32.36 -15.41
CA LYS A 76 -7.06 31.22 -15.82
C LYS A 76 -7.61 29.84 -15.38
N HIS A 77 -8.89 29.71 -15.04
CA HIS A 77 -9.51 28.42 -14.69
C HIS A 77 -9.38 27.33 -15.78
N ASN A 78 -9.08 27.73 -17.02
CA ASN A 78 -8.87 26.80 -18.14
C ASN A 78 -7.49 26.11 -18.14
N PHE A 79 -6.61 26.41 -17.18
CA PHE A 79 -5.24 25.88 -17.12
C PHE A 79 -5.05 24.64 -16.24
N ILE A 80 -6.13 24.15 -15.62
CA ILE A 80 -6.07 22.94 -14.78
C ILE A 80 -6.05 21.72 -15.71
N PRO A 81 -5.01 20.85 -15.61
CA PRO A 81 -5.01 19.59 -16.35
C PRO A 81 -6.23 18.75 -15.96
N LYS A 82 -6.95 18.22 -16.96
CA LYS A 82 -8.18 17.46 -16.73
C LYS A 82 -7.99 16.01 -17.15
N VAL A 83 -8.46 15.08 -16.31
CA VAL A 83 -8.54 13.66 -16.68
C VAL A 83 -9.64 13.51 -17.74
N SER A 84 -9.27 12.97 -18.90
CA SER A 84 -10.20 12.78 -20.04
C SER A 84 -10.68 11.34 -20.19
N LEU A 85 -9.89 10.38 -19.69
CA LEU A 85 -10.21 8.94 -19.73
C LEU A 85 -9.61 8.24 -18.53
N LEU A 86 -10.39 7.35 -17.92
CA LEU A 86 -9.94 6.37 -16.95
C LEU A 86 -10.51 5.00 -17.35
N ASP A 87 -9.65 4.10 -17.83
CA ASP A 87 -10.00 2.70 -18.13
C ASP A 87 -9.25 1.79 -17.15
N ARG A 88 -9.98 0.86 -16.52
CA ARG A 88 -9.43 0.00 -15.47
C ARG A 88 -9.80 -1.46 -15.73
N LYS A 89 -8.82 -2.35 -15.55
CA LYS A 89 -8.98 -3.79 -15.75
C LYS A 89 -8.21 -4.58 -14.71
N LEU A 90 -8.77 -5.67 -14.26
CA LEU A 90 -8.08 -6.65 -13.42
C LEU A 90 -7.57 -7.79 -14.30
N LEU A 91 -6.25 -7.93 -14.40
CA LEU A 91 -5.58 -8.93 -15.25
C LEU A 91 -4.96 -10.03 -14.39
N GLY A 92 -4.92 -11.26 -14.93
CA GLY A 92 -4.37 -12.44 -14.27
C GLY A 92 -5.44 -13.35 -13.70
N GLU A 93 -5.01 -14.44 -13.06
CA GLU A 93 -5.86 -15.49 -12.52
C GLU A 93 -5.51 -15.79 -11.07
N GLY A 94 -6.39 -16.48 -10.36
CA GLY A 94 -6.17 -16.93 -8.98
C GLY A 94 -6.17 -15.78 -7.96
N SER A 95 -5.31 -15.93 -6.95
CA SER A 95 -5.17 -15.01 -5.81
C SER A 95 -4.15 -13.88 -6.03
N HIS A 96 -3.48 -13.87 -7.16
CA HIS A 96 -2.46 -12.89 -7.54
C HIS A 96 -2.86 -12.24 -8.85
N ARG A 97 -3.23 -10.96 -8.85
CA ARG A 97 -3.69 -10.25 -10.04
C ARG A 97 -3.09 -8.86 -10.13
N ARG A 98 -3.12 -8.28 -11.31
CA ARG A 98 -2.69 -6.89 -11.54
C ARG A 98 -3.89 -6.01 -11.86
N LEU A 99 -4.06 -4.95 -11.09
CA LEU A 99 -5.01 -3.89 -11.38
C LEU A 99 -4.33 -2.91 -12.34
N THR A 100 -4.76 -2.93 -13.59
CA THR A 100 -4.25 -2.03 -14.62
C THR A 100 -5.18 -0.83 -14.74
N SER A 101 -4.63 0.37 -14.59
CA SER A 101 -5.33 1.63 -14.77
C SER A 101 -4.67 2.41 -15.90
N PHE A 102 -5.43 2.73 -16.94
CA PHE A 102 -5.01 3.57 -18.05
C PHE A 102 -5.69 4.93 -17.92
N ILE A 103 -4.89 5.99 -17.81
CA ILE A 103 -5.35 7.34 -17.52
C ILE A 103 -4.85 8.27 -18.61
N LYS A 104 -5.78 9.02 -19.24
CA LYS A 104 -5.44 10.12 -20.16
C LYS A 104 -5.74 11.46 -19.50
N ILE A 105 -4.75 12.34 -19.54
CA ILE A 105 -4.83 13.67 -18.96
C ILE A 105 -4.57 14.67 -20.07
N LYS A 106 -5.53 15.57 -20.30
CA LYS A 106 -5.35 16.68 -21.23
C LYS A 106 -4.41 17.70 -20.63
N ASN A 107 -3.28 17.93 -21.30
CA ASN A 107 -2.29 18.89 -20.87
C ASN A 107 -2.68 20.31 -21.28
N GLN A 108 -2.18 21.28 -20.52
CA GLN A 108 -2.31 22.70 -20.82
C GLN A 108 -0.92 23.30 -21.04
N PRO A 109 -0.77 24.25 -21.99
CA PRO A 109 0.53 24.71 -22.46
C PRO A 109 1.41 25.44 -21.43
N GLN A 110 0.84 25.87 -20.31
CA GLN A 110 1.56 26.63 -19.27
C GLN A 110 2.06 25.78 -18.07
N VAL A 111 1.83 24.47 -18.09
CA VAL A 111 2.29 23.57 -17.05
C VAL A 111 3.63 22.97 -17.45
N SER A 112 4.67 23.21 -16.65
CA SER A 112 6.03 22.81 -17.01
C SER A 112 6.36 21.39 -16.61
N SER A 113 5.91 20.95 -15.43
CA SER A 113 6.13 19.63 -14.89
C SER A 113 4.98 19.25 -13.97
N CYS A 114 4.46 18.06 -14.14
CA CYS A 114 3.46 17.47 -13.25
C CYS A 114 3.85 16.09 -12.77
N GLU A 115 3.39 15.75 -11.60
CA GLU A 115 3.37 14.42 -11.03
C GLU A 115 1.91 13.99 -10.86
N ALA A 116 1.56 12.82 -11.37
CA ALA A 116 0.27 12.20 -11.10
C ALA A 116 0.38 11.38 -9.83
N ILE A 117 -0.57 11.55 -8.91
CA ILE A 117 -0.70 10.80 -7.67
C ILE A 117 -2.00 10.03 -7.75
N VAL A 118 -1.91 8.71 -7.67
CA VAL A 118 -3.05 7.79 -7.73
C VAL A 118 -3.16 7.09 -6.39
N ILE A 119 -4.32 7.23 -5.75
CA ILE A 119 -4.61 6.64 -4.45
C ILE A 119 -5.67 5.56 -4.62
N GLU A 120 -5.27 4.30 -4.39
CA GLU A 120 -6.15 3.14 -4.43
C GLU A 120 -6.55 2.72 -3.02
N ARG A 121 -7.83 2.89 -2.69
CA ARG A 121 -8.42 2.42 -1.43
C ARG A 121 -8.76 0.94 -1.55
N LEU A 122 -7.86 0.07 -1.06
CA LEU A 122 -8.03 -1.37 -1.21
C LEU A 122 -9.19 -1.91 -0.37
N PRO A 123 -10.01 -2.82 -0.91
CA PRO A 123 -11.00 -3.55 -0.12
C PRO A 123 -10.32 -4.48 0.91
N SER A 124 -10.98 -4.80 2.02
CA SER A 124 -10.42 -5.62 3.12
C SER A 124 -9.93 -7.01 2.71
N GLY A 125 -10.42 -7.54 1.61
CA GLY A 125 -10.00 -8.84 1.08
C GLY A 125 -8.77 -8.81 0.18
N VAL A 126 -8.14 -7.65 0.01
CA VAL A 126 -7.01 -7.44 -0.91
C VAL A 126 -5.91 -6.67 -0.20
N PHE A 127 -4.66 -6.98 -0.54
CA PHE A 127 -3.50 -6.20 -0.13
C PHE A 127 -2.52 -6.03 -1.30
N ALA A 128 -1.68 -5.03 -1.19
CA ALA A 128 -0.48 -4.85 -2.00
C ALA A 128 0.74 -5.13 -1.12
N ASP A 129 1.71 -5.87 -1.66
CA ASP A 129 2.96 -6.15 -0.94
C ASP A 129 3.88 -4.91 -1.00
N PRO A 130 4.24 -4.30 0.15
CA PRO A 130 5.13 -3.15 0.19
C PRO A 130 6.51 -3.43 -0.44
N PHE A 131 7.02 -4.65 -0.31
CA PHE A 131 8.33 -5.04 -0.87
C PHE A 131 8.27 -5.15 -2.40
N GLU A 132 7.18 -5.69 -2.94
CA GLU A 132 6.94 -5.74 -4.38
C GLU A 132 6.84 -4.33 -4.97
N LEU A 133 6.12 -3.42 -4.32
CA LEU A 133 6.02 -2.02 -4.74
C LEU A 133 7.37 -1.30 -4.66
N GLN A 134 8.13 -1.50 -3.59
CA GLN A 134 9.47 -0.95 -3.45
C GLN A 134 10.38 -1.41 -4.59
N HIS A 135 10.33 -2.69 -4.95
CA HIS A 135 11.10 -3.22 -6.07
C HIS A 135 10.69 -2.61 -7.41
N LEU A 136 9.39 -2.38 -7.64
CA LEU A 136 8.90 -1.69 -8.85
C LEU A 136 9.37 -0.24 -8.91
N THR A 137 9.40 0.47 -7.78
CA THR A 137 9.95 1.82 -7.67
C THR A 137 11.45 1.84 -7.98
N GLN A 138 12.22 0.91 -7.43
CA GLN A 138 13.66 0.79 -7.72
C GLN A 138 13.96 0.53 -9.21
N ARG A 139 13.05 -0.16 -9.90
CA ARG A 139 13.12 -0.39 -11.35
C ARG A 139 12.63 0.79 -12.19
N GLY A 140 12.15 1.85 -11.58
CA GLY A 140 11.63 3.04 -12.27
C GLY A 140 10.27 2.82 -12.95
N VAL A 141 9.50 1.82 -12.51
CA VAL A 141 8.10 1.62 -12.97
C VAL A 141 7.21 2.71 -12.39
N PHE A 142 7.45 3.08 -11.13
CA PHE A 142 6.84 4.22 -10.45
C PHE A 142 7.93 5.21 -10.06
N SER A 143 7.61 6.50 -10.01
CA SER A 143 8.50 7.51 -9.41
C SER A 143 8.61 7.28 -7.91
N ASP A 144 7.48 6.90 -7.29
CA ASP A 144 7.39 6.45 -5.91
C ASP A 144 6.09 5.66 -5.68
N ALA A 145 6.07 4.79 -4.67
CA ALA A 145 4.87 4.08 -4.25
C ALA A 145 4.98 3.66 -2.78
N PHE A 146 3.86 3.73 -2.05
CA PHE A 146 3.80 3.33 -0.66
C PHE A 146 2.45 2.74 -0.29
N VAL A 147 2.46 1.81 0.70
CA VAL A 147 1.25 1.22 1.29
C VAL A 147 1.06 1.79 2.69
N PHE A 148 -0.13 2.28 2.96
CA PHE A 148 -0.55 2.80 4.27
C PHE A 148 -1.67 1.94 4.84
N GLY A 149 -1.75 1.86 6.17
CA GLY A 149 -2.72 1.05 6.89
C GLY A 149 -2.20 -0.35 7.18
N ASP A 150 -3.05 -1.38 7.01
CA ASP A 150 -2.67 -2.75 7.34
C ASP A 150 -1.75 -3.36 6.29
N THR A 151 -0.49 -3.57 6.67
CA THR A 151 0.55 -4.18 5.84
C THR A 151 0.90 -5.61 6.26
N ASP A 152 0.17 -6.21 7.20
CA ASP A 152 0.36 -7.61 7.55
C ASP A 152 -0.15 -8.51 6.42
N LEU A 153 0.77 -9.20 5.75
CA LEU A 153 0.50 -9.99 4.55
C LEU A 153 -0.22 -11.31 4.87
N GLU A 154 -0.07 -11.83 6.08
CA GLU A 154 -0.58 -13.14 6.48
C GLU A 154 -1.99 -13.10 7.07
N LEU A 155 -2.49 -11.93 7.44
CA LEU A 155 -3.81 -11.80 8.05
C LEU A 155 -4.93 -12.22 7.09
N PRO A 156 -5.86 -13.07 7.53
CA PRO A 156 -7.06 -13.39 6.76
C PRO A 156 -8.01 -12.18 6.70
N THR A 157 -8.87 -12.14 5.69
CA THR A 157 -9.82 -11.04 5.44
C THR A 157 -10.63 -10.62 6.67
N VAL A 158 -10.98 -11.57 7.55
CA VAL A 158 -11.83 -11.31 8.74
C VAL A 158 -11.09 -10.59 9.88
N ARG A 159 -9.77 -10.53 9.84
CA ARG A 159 -8.92 -9.86 10.84
C ARG A 159 -8.20 -8.65 10.27
N ALA A 160 -8.02 -8.61 8.96
CA ALA A 160 -7.28 -7.55 8.30
C ALA A 160 -8.10 -6.26 8.26
N ASN A 161 -7.44 -5.15 8.55
CA ASN A 161 -7.93 -3.83 8.24
C ASN A 161 -7.68 -3.49 6.77
N ARG A 162 -8.29 -2.40 6.30
CA ARG A 162 -8.07 -1.92 4.95
C ARG A 162 -6.75 -1.16 4.83
N SER A 163 -6.16 -1.23 3.66
CA SER A 163 -4.98 -0.47 3.29
C SER A 163 -5.26 0.46 2.10
N ILE A 164 -4.39 1.43 1.93
CA ILE A 164 -4.37 2.37 0.81
C ILE A 164 -3.01 2.26 0.14
N VAL A 165 -3.00 2.23 -1.18
CA VAL A 165 -1.78 2.34 -1.97
C VAL A 165 -1.76 3.72 -2.62
N GLU A 166 -0.69 4.48 -2.40
CA GLU A 166 -0.42 5.73 -3.07
C GLU A 166 0.75 5.56 -4.03
N VAL A 167 0.50 5.84 -5.32
CA VAL A 167 1.47 5.70 -6.41
C VAL A 167 1.72 7.06 -7.03
N HIS A 168 2.98 7.40 -7.22
CA HIS A 168 3.45 8.62 -7.84
C HIS A 168 4.09 8.33 -9.20
N MET A 169 3.71 9.11 -10.21
CA MET A 169 4.19 8.99 -11.59
C MET A 169 4.54 10.35 -12.16
N ASP A 170 5.79 10.50 -12.61
CA ASP A 170 6.20 11.72 -13.30
C ASP A 170 5.56 11.81 -14.69
N LEU A 171 4.89 12.92 -14.95
CA LEU A 171 4.34 13.25 -16.25
C LEU A 171 5.40 13.99 -17.05
N SER A 172 6.31 13.24 -17.71
CA SER A 172 7.28 13.85 -18.61
C SER A 172 6.63 14.21 -19.94
N ARG A 173 6.89 15.44 -20.38
CA ARG A 173 6.39 16.03 -21.62
C ARG A 173 6.93 15.27 -22.84
N LYS A 174 6.21 14.28 -23.33
CA LYS A 174 6.36 13.82 -24.73
C LYS A 174 5.61 14.84 -25.60
N ASN A 175 6.15 15.16 -26.77
CA ASN A 175 5.69 16.15 -27.75
C ASN A 175 4.19 16.17 -28.13
N THR A 176 3.33 15.60 -27.30
CA THR A 176 1.86 15.52 -27.47
C THR A 176 1.18 16.40 -26.43
N ASN A 177 0.02 16.96 -26.80
CA ASN A 177 -0.77 17.81 -25.91
C ASN A 177 -1.43 17.02 -24.74
N ASP A 178 -1.34 15.69 -24.74
CA ASP A 178 -1.97 14.82 -23.74
C ASP A 178 -0.92 13.91 -23.08
N PHE A 179 -1.12 13.64 -21.79
CA PHE A 179 -0.35 12.65 -21.05
C PHE A 179 -1.14 11.33 -21.00
N GLU A 180 -0.45 10.23 -21.25
CA GLU A 180 -0.98 8.88 -21.09
C GLU A 180 -0.19 8.16 -20.02
N LEU A 181 -0.90 7.68 -19.00
CA LEU A 181 -0.38 6.92 -17.89
C LEU A 181 -0.93 5.50 -17.92
N LYS A 182 -0.05 4.52 -17.75
CA LYS A 182 -0.42 3.14 -17.50
C LYS A 182 0.19 2.70 -16.18
N ILE A 183 -0.67 2.37 -15.22
CA ILE A 183 -0.30 1.88 -13.90
C ILE A 183 -0.69 0.41 -13.82
N GLU A 184 0.24 -0.45 -13.47
CA GLU A 184 -0.02 -1.88 -13.20
C GLU A 184 0.32 -2.15 -11.73
N LEU A 185 -0.71 -2.20 -10.89
CA LEU A 185 -0.59 -2.43 -9.47
C LEU A 185 -0.75 -3.92 -9.17
N PRO A 186 0.30 -4.63 -8.70
CA PRO A 186 0.17 -6.01 -8.26
C PRO A 186 -0.62 -6.09 -6.97
N LEU A 187 -1.56 -7.01 -6.92
CA LEU A 187 -2.49 -7.20 -5.82
C LEU A 187 -2.63 -8.67 -5.46
N HIS A 188 -2.77 -8.93 -4.18
CA HIS A 188 -2.95 -10.24 -3.60
C HIS A 188 -4.29 -10.33 -2.90
N ALA A 189 -5.00 -11.46 -3.10
CA ALA A 189 -6.20 -11.75 -2.34
C ALA A 189 -5.85 -12.37 -0.99
N ARG A 190 -6.46 -11.86 0.08
CA ARG A 190 -6.36 -12.46 1.42
C ARG A 190 -7.24 -13.72 1.51
N TYR A 191 -6.89 -14.62 2.41
CA TYR A 191 -7.73 -15.77 2.72
C TYR A 191 -9.12 -15.32 3.16
N ALA A 192 -10.10 -15.62 2.31
CA ALA A 192 -11.48 -15.25 2.54
C ALA A 192 -12.22 -16.31 3.40
N PRO A 193 -13.24 -15.93 4.16
CA PRO A 193 -14.07 -16.88 4.90
C PRO A 193 -14.77 -17.83 3.93
N LEU A 194 -14.99 -19.07 4.40
CA LEU A 194 -15.68 -20.11 3.63
C LEU A 194 -17.07 -19.63 3.19
N ARG A 195 -17.48 -20.00 1.99
CA ARG A 195 -18.80 -19.67 1.42
C ARG A 195 -19.50 -20.91 0.90
N GLU A 196 -20.81 -20.86 0.79
CA GLU A 196 -21.59 -21.99 0.20
C GLU A 196 -21.20 -22.26 -1.26
N GLY A 197 -20.99 -21.19 -2.04
CA GLY A 197 -20.56 -21.26 -3.45
C GLY A 197 -19.06 -21.41 -3.66
N GLY A 198 -18.24 -21.39 -2.59
CA GLY A 198 -16.78 -21.52 -2.68
C GLY A 198 -16.04 -20.32 -3.23
N TYR A 199 -16.71 -19.17 -3.42
CA TYR A 199 -16.11 -17.94 -3.93
C TYR A 199 -16.57 -16.73 -3.11
N THR A 200 -15.66 -15.78 -2.93
CA THR A 200 -15.95 -14.46 -2.37
C THR A 200 -15.76 -13.40 -3.46
N ARG A 201 -16.74 -12.49 -3.58
CA ARG A 201 -16.67 -11.38 -4.54
C ARG A 201 -16.16 -10.13 -3.85
N ILE A 202 -15.08 -9.58 -4.39
CA ILE A 202 -14.46 -8.35 -3.92
C ILE A 202 -14.69 -7.28 -4.98
N LYS A 203 -15.27 -6.14 -4.57
CA LYS A 203 -15.55 -5.00 -5.44
C LYS A 203 -14.54 -3.90 -5.19
N PHE A 204 -13.92 -3.39 -6.24
CA PHE A 204 -13.05 -2.21 -6.19
C PHE A 204 -13.85 -0.93 -6.40
N GLY A 205 -13.50 0.10 -5.64
CA GLY A 205 -13.96 1.47 -5.86
C GLY A 205 -13.18 2.18 -6.97
N SER A 206 -13.51 3.44 -7.23
CA SER A 206 -12.70 4.32 -8.07
C SER A 206 -11.49 4.81 -7.29
N PRO A 207 -10.33 5.01 -7.96
CA PRO A 207 -9.19 5.65 -7.33
C PRO A 207 -9.42 7.14 -7.14
N ASP A 208 -8.72 7.73 -6.17
CA ASP A 208 -8.61 9.18 -6.06
C ASP A 208 -7.40 9.63 -6.88
N LEU A 209 -7.60 10.63 -7.75
CA LEU A 209 -6.58 11.12 -8.67
C LEU A 209 -6.21 12.57 -8.32
N PHE A 210 -4.92 12.82 -8.13
CA PHE A 210 -4.38 14.14 -7.90
C PHE A 210 -3.26 14.43 -8.89
N LEU A 211 -3.11 15.70 -9.22
CA LEU A 211 -2.03 16.20 -10.06
C LEU A 211 -1.28 17.26 -9.27
N ARG A 212 -0.02 17.00 -8.98
CA ARG A 212 0.90 17.97 -8.38
C ARG A 212 1.71 18.61 -9.49
N CYS A 213 1.47 19.88 -9.76
CA CYS A 213 2.07 20.59 -10.89
C CYS A 213 2.85 21.83 -10.45
N ILE A 214 3.93 22.12 -11.18
CA ILE A 214 4.66 23.38 -11.06
C ILE A 214 4.12 24.35 -12.09
N ILE A 215 3.52 25.45 -11.63
CA ILE A 215 2.99 26.50 -12.50
C ILE A 215 4.03 27.59 -12.68
N GLN A 216 4.39 27.87 -13.95
CA GLN A 216 5.28 28.98 -14.31
C GLN A 216 4.49 30.28 -14.43
N GLY A 217 5.02 31.39 -13.91
CA GLY A 217 4.45 32.74 -14.15
C GLY A 217 3.97 33.51 -12.93
N GLY A 218 4.24 33.03 -11.69
CA GLY A 218 4.16 33.81 -10.46
C GLY A 218 5.55 34.27 -9.99
N PRO A 219 5.63 35.14 -8.96
CA PRO A 219 6.91 35.60 -8.38
C PRO A 219 7.76 34.46 -7.80
N HIS A 220 7.17 33.29 -7.55
CA HIS A 220 7.82 32.03 -7.16
C HIS A 220 7.12 30.87 -7.84
N ASN A 221 7.89 29.85 -8.28
CA ASN A 221 7.33 28.59 -8.78
C ASN A 221 6.48 27.95 -7.66
N GLN A 222 5.16 27.87 -7.88
CA GLN A 222 4.23 27.31 -6.89
C GLN A 222 3.95 25.84 -7.22
N ASN A 223 4.07 24.98 -6.21
CA ASN A 223 3.62 23.60 -6.29
C ASN A 223 2.13 23.54 -5.97
N CYS A 224 1.32 23.22 -6.98
CA CYS A 224 -0.12 23.13 -6.85
C CYS A 224 -0.61 21.69 -6.93
N ILE A 225 -1.53 21.31 -6.03
CA ILE A 225 -2.20 20.02 -6.07
C ILE A 225 -3.63 20.25 -6.58
N PHE A 226 -3.97 19.55 -7.64
CA PHE A 226 -5.30 19.56 -8.23
C PHE A 226 -5.96 18.21 -8.00
N SER A 227 -7.16 18.19 -7.44
CA SER A 227 -7.99 16.99 -7.37
C SER A 227 -8.79 16.86 -8.67
N SER A 228 -8.76 15.68 -9.29
CA SER A 228 -9.68 15.37 -10.36
C SER A 228 -10.97 14.84 -9.72
N THR A 229 -11.96 15.71 -9.57
CA THR A 229 -13.30 15.30 -9.11
C THR A 229 -14.03 14.53 -10.22
N ASN A 230 -14.85 13.55 -9.83
CA ASN A 230 -15.61 12.71 -10.75
C ASN A 230 -16.58 13.51 -11.66
N ASP A 231 -16.91 14.76 -11.30
CA ASP A 231 -17.83 15.62 -12.05
C ASP A 231 -17.21 16.16 -13.35
N ASP A 232 -15.88 16.23 -13.43
CA ASP A 232 -15.17 16.74 -14.62
C ASP A 232 -14.82 15.63 -15.63
N VAL A 233 -14.93 14.37 -15.24
CA VAL A 233 -14.61 13.24 -16.11
C VAL A 233 -15.87 12.82 -16.84
N ASN A 234 -15.96 13.10 -18.15
CA ASN A 234 -16.86 12.38 -19.04
C ASN A 234 -16.44 10.91 -19.04
N ILE A 235 -16.83 10.19 -17.99
CA ILE A 235 -16.62 8.75 -17.86
C ILE A 235 -17.59 8.09 -18.86
N THR A 236 -17.26 8.15 -20.14
CA THR A 236 -17.89 7.36 -21.20
C THR A 236 -17.45 5.91 -21.16
N SER A 237 -16.73 5.52 -20.14
CA SER A 237 -16.39 4.14 -19.93
C SER A 237 -17.38 3.51 -18.97
N ASN A 238 -17.89 2.36 -19.34
CA ASN A 238 -18.54 1.39 -18.48
C ASN A 238 -17.83 1.36 -17.12
N LEU A 239 -18.34 2.12 -16.15
CA LEU A 239 -17.94 2.01 -14.74
C LEU A 239 -18.51 0.70 -14.19
N SER A 240 -18.30 -0.40 -14.94
CA SER A 240 -18.55 -1.73 -14.44
C SER A 240 -17.59 -1.90 -13.27
N ALA A 241 -18.17 -1.95 -12.08
CA ALA A 241 -17.40 -2.19 -10.88
C ALA A 241 -16.45 -3.36 -11.12
N ILE A 242 -15.15 -3.13 -10.95
CA ILE A 242 -14.17 -4.20 -11.08
C ILE A 242 -14.47 -5.21 -9.98
N LEU A 243 -14.77 -6.44 -10.40
CA LEU A 243 -15.06 -7.55 -9.50
C LEU A 243 -13.94 -8.56 -9.57
N TRP A 244 -13.48 -8.97 -8.41
CA TRP A 244 -12.55 -10.09 -8.24
C TRP A 244 -13.25 -11.24 -7.54
N GLU A 245 -13.45 -12.36 -8.23
CA GLU A 245 -13.93 -13.60 -7.62
C GLU A 245 -12.73 -14.38 -7.09
N VAL A 246 -12.64 -14.51 -5.78
CA VAL A 246 -11.54 -15.19 -5.07
C VAL A 246 -12.06 -16.52 -4.53
N PRO A 247 -11.37 -17.66 -4.79
CA PRO A 247 -11.72 -18.94 -4.21
C PRO A 247 -11.65 -18.87 -2.67
N SER A 248 -12.69 -19.30 -1.98
CA SER A 248 -12.77 -19.23 -0.51
C SER A 248 -13.00 -20.59 0.15
N GLY A 249 -13.15 -21.65 -0.62
CA GLY A 249 -13.53 -22.96 -0.13
C GLY A 249 -15.02 -23.06 0.23
N ILE A 250 -15.51 -24.32 0.29
CA ILE A 250 -16.93 -24.64 0.44
C ILE A 250 -17.21 -25.09 1.88
N ILE A 251 -18.17 -24.42 2.55
CA ILE A 251 -18.56 -24.73 3.94
C ILE A 251 -18.91 -26.21 4.14
N LYS A 252 -19.64 -26.82 3.20
CA LYS A 252 -20.07 -28.22 3.29
C LYS A 252 -18.92 -29.22 3.41
N HIS A 253 -17.74 -28.86 2.89
CA HIS A 253 -16.56 -29.74 2.90
C HIS A 253 -15.73 -29.62 4.18
N THR A 254 -16.02 -28.65 5.07
CA THR A 254 -15.20 -28.34 6.26
C THR A 254 -14.99 -29.56 7.15
N LYS A 255 -16.04 -30.33 7.45
CA LYS A 255 -15.93 -31.51 8.32
C LYS A 255 -15.03 -32.60 7.73
N VAL A 256 -15.19 -32.87 6.44
CA VAL A 256 -14.41 -33.90 5.73
C VAL A 256 -12.94 -33.49 5.64
N VAL A 257 -12.68 -32.24 5.24
CA VAL A 257 -11.31 -31.70 5.14
C VAL A 257 -10.64 -31.71 6.51
N SER A 258 -11.33 -31.25 7.56
CA SER A 258 -10.80 -31.25 8.93
C SER A 258 -10.47 -32.64 9.43
N MET A 259 -11.31 -33.65 9.18
CA MET A 259 -11.02 -35.04 9.53
C MET A 259 -9.80 -35.59 8.80
N ILE A 260 -9.73 -35.41 7.49
CA ILE A 260 -8.60 -35.89 6.68
C ILE A 260 -7.30 -35.25 7.13
N THR A 261 -7.29 -33.93 7.35
CA THR A 261 -6.13 -33.20 7.83
C THR A 261 -5.67 -33.70 9.21
N PHE A 262 -6.60 -33.90 10.13
CA PHE A 262 -6.31 -34.39 11.46
C PHE A 262 -5.71 -35.81 11.43
N ILE A 263 -6.32 -36.73 10.66
CA ILE A 263 -5.81 -38.10 10.50
C ILE A 263 -4.42 -38.09 9.88
N SER A 264 -4.19 -37.31 8.82
CA SER A 264 -2.89 -37.22 8.17
C SER A 264 -1.81 -36.65 9.10
N ALA A 265 -2.15 -35.68 9.94
CA ALA A 265 -1.23 -35.14 10.94
C ALA A 265 -0.83 -36.19 12.00
N ILE A 266 -1.81 -36.99 12.49
CA ILE A 266 -1.53 -38.09 13.42
C ILE A 266 -0.62 -39.15 12.78
N VAL A 267 -0.92 -39.57 11.55
CA VAL A 267 -0.13 -40.56 10.82
C VAL A 267 1.30 -40.06 10.62
N SER A 268 1.46 -38.79 10.23
CA SER A 268 2.78 -38.19 10.04
C SER A 268 3.57 -38.13 11.36
N ALA A 269 2.93 -37.66 12.44
CA ALA A 269 3.57 -37.61 13.77
C ALA A 269 3.98 -39.00 14.25
N PHE A 270 3.11 -40.01 14.08
CA PHE A 270 3.43 -41.40 14.46
C PHE A 270 4.56 -41.96 13.59
N SER A 271 4.60 -41.68 12.30
CA SER A 271 5.69 -42.13 11.42
C SER A 271 7.05 -41.56 11.85
N ILE A 272 7.08 -40.26 12.19
CA ILE A 272 8.30 -39.59 12.69
C ILE A 272 8.72 -40.25 14.03
N PHE A 273 7.81 -40.46 14.97
CA PHE A 273 8.07 -41.07 16.24
C PHE A 273 8.65 -42.48 16.08
N MET A 274 8.06 -43.32 15.24
CA MET A 274 8.58 -44.66 14.94
C MET A 274 9.96 -44.61 14.31
N ALA A 275 10.19 -43.72 13.35
CA ALA A 275 11.52 -43.54 12.74
C ALA A 275 12.58 -43.16 13.78
N CYS A 276 12.28 -42.28 14.73
CA CYS A 276 13.19 -41.93 15.83
C CYS A 276 13.53 -43.10 16.73
N ILE A 277 12.53 -43.95 17.09
CA ILE A 277 12.77 -45.15 17.90
C ILE A 277 13.65 -46.16 17.16
N PHE A 278 13.35 -46.44 15.89
CA PHE A 278 14.14 -47.39 15.09
C PHE A 278 15.58 -46.90 14.90
N TYR A 279 15.77 -45.60 14.61
CA TYR A 279 17.09 -45.01 14.46
C TYR A 279 17.90 -45.07 15.80
N SER A 280 17.25 -44.74 16.93
CA SER A 280 17.89 -44.84 18.26
C SER A 280 18.35 -46.28 18.60
N ASN A 281 17.52 -47.29 18.29
CA ASN A 281 17.84 -48.69 18.53
C ASN A 281 19.00 -49.22 17.67
N THR A 282 19.16 -48.72 16.43
CA THR A 282 20.28 -49.13 15.58
C THR A 282 21.61 -48.58 16.07
N ASN A 283 21.66 -47.36 16.57
CA ASN A 283 22.89 -46.77 17.10
C ASN A 283 23.32 -47.39 18.44
N SER A 284 22.39 -47.83 19.28
CA SER A 284 22.72 -48.51 20.57
C SER A 284 23.28 -49.91 20.39
N LYS A 285 23.14 -50.56 19.22
CA LYS A 285 23.71 -51.88 18.90
C LYS A 285 25.11 -51.83 18.25
N GLN A 286 25.59 -50.64 17.88
CA GLN A 286 26.92 -50.42 17.31
C GLN A 286 27.93 -49.83 18.31
N SER A 287 27.53 -49.51 19.52
CA SER A 287 28.37 -49.10 20.63
C SER A 287 28.55 -50.28 21.62
#